data_893f9a806f841310c31260bcc2142c03
#
_entry.id   893f9a806f841310c31260bcc2142c03
#
_cell.length_a   1.000
_cell.length_b   1.000
_cell.length_c   1.000
_cell.angle_alpha   90.00
_cell.angle_beta   90.00
_cell.angle_gamma   90.00
#
_symmetry.space_group_name_H-M   'P 1'
#
loop_
_entity.id
_entity.type
_entity.pdbx_description
1 polymer ?
#
loop_
_entity_poly.entity_id
_entity_poly.type
_entity_poly.pdbx_seq_one_letter_code
_entity_poly.pdbx_strand_id
1 'polypeptide(L)'
;MLRRVLIAVAVVLLVSGGVGAWLWWKASPPAKGEAYVGMAGVPLWDGNGQIRRRVQNLAWGEKLVVLAQYNDSIKVRTPQGKVGWVNEDRLMDPDVWQRLGTLAARVQQMSTQAQGHTAVLSNLRLDPGRTSPRVGQLKPNTPVEILERSAVERSVESARARNTSRLEPWLLVRARISDSEQIAGWTLASFISLDLPDPLPAYATSAGMNPLAYFALSSVKDPEYGEKPYYLVAGSGSGQGQACDFTMLRVYTWSVLKHRYETAFVQNNLCGHLPIQVQRDVDPQHDSLFSFDDNSGSGTQQLSYRMRSTQVRPLRRPSATKSAQNGGSSRGQASRR
;
A
#
# COMPACT_ATOMS: atom_id res chain seq x y z
N MET A 1 45.17 -14.85 54.72
CA MET A 1 45.84 -15.11 53.40
C MET A 1 44.80 -15.31 52.29
N LEU A 2 43.73 -16.09 52.50
CA LEU A 2 42.70 -16.40 51.47
C LEU A 2 42.04 -15.15 50.82
N ARG A 3 41.68 -14.14 51.63
CA ARG A 3 41.06 -12.89 51.13
C ARG A 3 41.96 -12.08 50.19
N ARG A 4 43.27 -12.06 50.41
CA ARG A 4 44.24 -11.37 49.53
C ARG A 4 44.41 -12.11 48.21
N VAL A 5 44.39 -13.44 48.23
CA VAL A 5 44.46 -14.29 47.03
C VAL A 5 43.20 -14.13 46.18
N LEU A 6 42.02 -14.10 46.79
CA LEU A 6 40.75 -13.86 46.05
C LEU A 6 40.68 -12.48 45.41
N ILE A 7 41.17 -11.43 46.06
CA ILE A 7 41.26 -10.08 45.49
C ILE A 7 42.23 -10.05 44.33
N ALA A 8 43.38 -10.68 44.44
CA ALA A 8 44.37 -10.73 43.35
C ALA A 8 43.83 -11.48 42.11
N VAL A 9 43.12 -12.59 42.31
CA VAL A 9 42.45 -13.34 41.21
C VAL A 9 41.38 -12.52 40.55
N ALA A 10 40.55 -11.80 41.31
CA ALA A 10 39.49 -10.94 40.79
C ALA A 10 40.07 -9.78 39.94
N VAL A 11 41.16 -9.15 40.38
CA VAL A 11 41.85 -8.08 39.65
C VAL A 11 42.43 -8.61 38.34
N VAL A 12 43.07 -9.80 38.32
CA VAL A 12 43.60 -10.43 37.12
C VAL A 12 42.49 -10.75 36.11
N LEU A 13 41.35 -11.23 36.55
CA LEU A 13 40.20 -11.50 35.69
C LEU A 13 39.58 -10.21 35.11
N LEU A 14 39.51 -9.12 35.89
CA LEU A 14 39.06 -7.84 35.40
C LEU A 14 40.04 -7.21 34.40
N VAL A 15 41.32 -7.29 34.63
CA VAL A 15 42.33 -6.76 33.71
C VAL A 15 42.42 -7.60 32.43
N SER A 16 42.37 -8.91 32.51
CA SER A 16 42.37 -9.79 31.34
C SER A 16 41.07 -9.65 30.52
N GLY A 17 39.92 -9.50 31.17
CA GLY A 17 38.64 -9.19 30.51
C GLY A 17 38.66 -7.82 29.83
N GLY A 18 39.18 -6.79 30.49
CA GLY A 18 39.33 -5.44 29.92
C GLY A 18 40.28 -5.39 28.71
N VAL A 19 41.43 -6.05 28.81
CA VAL A 19 42.40 -6.14 27.70
C VAL A 19 41.81 -6.94 26.54
N GLY A 20 41.11 -8.04 26.80
CA GLY A 20 40.42 -8.83 25.77
C GLY A 20 39.34 -8.03 25.04
N ALA A 21 38.52 -7.27 25.78
CA ALA A 21 37.50 -6.40 25.21
C ALA A 21 38.11 -5.25 24.38
N TRP A 22 39.22 -4.67 24.87
CA TRP A 22 39.91 -3.60 24.17
C TRP A 22 40.60 -4.09 22.85
N LEU A 23 41.22 -5.26 22.89
CA LEU A 23 41.81 -5.88 21.70
C LEU A 23 40.72 -6.27 20.68
N TRP A 24 39.60 -6.79 21.15
CA TRP A 24 38.46 -7.12 20.29
C TRP A 24 37.86 -5.86 19.64
N TRP A 25 37.70 -4.77 20.42
CA TRP A 25 37.21 -3.48 19.90
C TRP A 25 38.18 -2.88 18.86
N LYS A 26 39.50 -2.96 19.10
CA LYS A 26 40.54 -2.47 18.20
C LYS A 26 40.71 -3.33 16.92
N ALA A 27 40.41 -4.62 17.00
CA ALA A 27 40.43 -5.55 15.85
C ALA A 27 39.11 -5.47 15.02
N SER A 28 38.06 -4.82 15.52
CA SER A 28 36.83 -4.67 14.79
C SER A 28 36.95 -3.55 13.75
N PRO A 29 36.73 -3.81 12.44
CA PRO A 29 36.76 -2.76 11.43
C PRO A 29 35.75 -1.65 11.78
N PRO A 30 36.14 -0.36 11.59
CA PRO A 30 35.27 0.75 11.89
C PRO A 30 34.00 0.66 11.05
N ALA A 31 32.84 1.00 11.68
CA ALA A 31 31.56 1.10 10.98
C ALA A 31 31.61 2.25 9.98
N LYS A 32 31.21 2.00 8.73
CA LYS A 32 31.04 3.02 7.69
C LYS A 32 29.60 3.55 7.59
N GLY A 33 28.65 2.83 8.18
CA GLY A 33 27.23 3.17 8.14
C GLY A 33 26.35 2.03 8.63
N GLU A 34 25.10 2.18 8.40
CA GLU A 34 24.06 1.20 8.71
C GLU A 34 23.26 0.87 7.43
N ALA A 35 22.69 -0.32 7.37
CA ALA A 35 21.79 -0.74 6.31
C ALA A 35 20.74 -1.69 6.88
N TYR A 36 19.65 -1.87 6.17
CA TYR A 36 18.56 -2.76 6.56
C TYR A 36 18.27 -3.77 5.45
N VAL A 37 17.93 -4.99 5.82
CA VAL A 37 17.65 -6.05 4.86
C VAL A 37 16.30 -5.80 4.17
N GLY A 38 16.33 -5.64 2.85
CA GLY A 38 15.15 -5.31 2.04
C GLY A 38 14.30 -6.49 1.60
N MET A 39 14.69 -7.73 1.90
CA MET A 39 14.00 -8.95 1.49
C MET A 39 14.16 -10.05 2.54
N ALA A 40 13.18 -10.93 2.66
CA ALA A 40 13.29 -12.08 3.54
C ALA A 40 14.25 -13.15 2.96
N GLY A 41 15.01 -13.80 3.84
CA GLY A 41 15.87 -14.92 3.47
C GLY A 41 17.10 -14.56 2.64
N VAL A 42 17.56 -13.31 2.72
CA VAL A 42 18.79 -12.87 2.04
C VAL A 42 19.99 -13.63 2.60
N PRO A 43 20.79 -14.33 1.77
CA PRO A 43 21.96 -15.04 2.27
C PRO A 43 23.11 -14.09 2.62
N LEU A 44 23.68 -14.26 3.81
CA LEU A 44 24.97 -13.70 4.20
C LEU A 44 26.06 -14.66 3.78
N TRP A 45 27.02 -14.20 2.99
CA TRP A 45 28.11 -15.02 2.43
C TRP A 45 29.43 -14.76 3.14
N ASP A 46 30.29 -15.78 3.26
CA ASP A 46 31.66 -15.64 3.84
C ASP A 46 32.63 -14.86 2.93
N GLY A 47 32.35 -14.78 1.64
CA GLY A 47 33.10 -14.05 0.63
C GLY A 47 32.24 -13.38 -0.42
N ASN A 48 32.83 -12.52 -1.24
CA ASN A 48 32.21 -11.83 -2.37
C ASN A 48 32.54 -12.44 -3.74
N GLY A 49 33.30 -13.55 -3.78
CA GLY A 49 33.67 -14.26 -5.00
C GLY A 49 32.58 -15.23 -5.49
N GLN A 50 32.86 -15.92 -6.59
CA GLN A 50 31.96 -16.93 -7.16
C GLN A 50 31.87 -18.17 -6.24
N ILE A 51 32.96 -18.59 -5.63
CA ILE A 51 32.98 -19.69 -4.67
C ILE A 51 32.86 -19.10 -3.27
N ARG A 52 31.68 -19.29 -2.65
CA ARG A 52 31.35 -18.75 -1.34
C ARG A 52 30.42 -19.68 -0.58
N ARG A 53 30.50 -19.67 0.74
CA ARG A 53 29.60 -20.44 1.62
C ARG A 53 28.60 -19.51 2.30
N ARG A 54 27.39 -20.01 2.50
CA ARG A 54 26.36 -19.26 3.23
C ARG A 54 26.64 -19.36 4.73
N VAL A 55 26.78 -18.18 5.37
CA VAL A 55 26.97 -18.05 6.82
C VAL A 55 25.63 -18.18 7.54
N GLN A 56 24.61 -17.44 7.06
CA GLN A 56 23.23 -17.50 7.55
C GLN A 56 22.27 -16.88 6.53
N ASN A 57 20.96 -16.97 6.78
CA ASN A 57 19.95 -16.16 6.12
C ASN A 57 19.61 -14.98 7.03
N LEU A 58 19.50 -13.80 6.44
CA LEU A 58 19.09 -12.57 7.10
C LEU A 58 17.57 -12.43 7.02
N ALA A 59 16.98 -11.87 8.07
CA ALA A 59 15.56 -11.55 8.10
C ALA A 59 15.28 -10.20 7.41
N TRP A 60 14.06 -10.01 6.89
CA TRP A 60 13.63 -8.72 6.41
C TRP A 60 13.67 -7.68 7.56
N GLY A 61 14.13 -6.46 7.27
CA GLY A 61 14.24 -5.39 8.27
C GLY A 61 15.40 -5.56 9.26
N GLU A 62 16.19 -6.63 9.18
CA GLU A 62 17.35 -6.81 10.07
C GLU A 62 18.37 -5.68 9.87
N LYS A 63 18.71 -4.99 10.96
CA LYS A 63 19.68 -3.90 10.97
C LYS A 63 21.09 -4.46 10.88
N LEU A 64 21.89 -3.96 9.96
CA LEU A 64 23.27 -4.38 9.71
C LEU A 64 24.22 -3.19 9.85
N VAL A 65 25.43 -3.47 10.34
CA VAL A 65 26.54 -2.49 10.35
C VAL A 65 27.36 -2.68 9.10
N VAL A 66 27.47 -1.65 8.27
CA VAL A 66 28.29 -1.64 7.04
C VAL A 66 29.76 -1.46 7.41
N LEU A 67 30.60 -2.37 6.93
CA LEU A 67 32.04 -2.39 7.19
C LEU A 67 32.88 -1.99 5.97
N ALA A 68 32.45 -2.43 4.78
CA ALA A 68 33.14 -2.15 3.51
C ALA A 68 32.17 -2.32 2.35
N GLN A 69 32.50 -1.71 1.22
CA GLN A 69 31.82 -1.90 -0.06
C GLN A 69 32.87 -2.28 -1.12
N TYR A 70 32.50 -3.24 -1.96
CA TYR A 70 33.31 -3.66 -3.10
C TYR A 70 32.35 -4.02 -4.26
N ASN A 71 32.37 -3.22 -5.31
CA ASN A 71 31.39 -3.28 -6.41
C ASN A 71 29.96 -3.33 -5.84
N ASP A 72 29.12 -4.26 -6.31
CA ASP A 72 27.74 -4.45 -5.88
C ASP A 72 27.60 -5.29 -4.58
N SER A 73 28.70 -5.50 -3.86
CA SER A 73 28.72 -6.30 -2.62
C SER A 73 29.10 -5.44 -1.42
N ILE A 74 28.34 -5.56 -0.36
CA ILE A 74 28.56 -4.83 0.90
C ILE A 74 28.96 -5.85 1.98
N LYS A 75 30.09 -5.59 2.65
CA LYS A 75 30.53 -6.33 3.83
C LYS A 75 29.80 -5.79 5.04
N VAL A 76 29.11 -6.65 5.74
CA VAL A 76 28.26 -6.26 6.87
C VAL A 76 28.54 -7.10 8.11
N ARG A 77 28.16 -6.56 9.28
CA ARG A 77 28.08 -7.26 10.56
C ARG A 77 26.64 -7.29 11.03
N THR A 78 26.18 -8.49 11.39
CA THR A 78 24.84 -8.69 11.97
C THR A 78 24.82 -8.30 13.44
N PRO A 79 23.64 -8.12 14.07
CA PRO A 79 23.51 -7.88 15.51
C PRO A 79 24.15 -8.99 16.38
N GLN A 80 24.19 -10.24 15.87
CA GLN A 80 24.81 -11.37 16.53
C GLN A 80 26.35 -11.42 16.34
N GLY A 81 26.94 -10.40 15.70
CA GLY A 81 28.38 -10.28 15.49
C GLY A 81 28.92 -11.07 14.29
N LYS A 82 28.09 -11.78 13.53
CA LYS A 82 28.55 -12.48 12.33
C LYS A 82 28.87 -11.48 11.22
N VAL A 83 29.97 -11.71 10.54
CA VAL A 83 30.49 -10.87 9.46
C VAL A 83 30.39 -11.62 8.14
N GLY A 84 29.97 -10.93 7.08
CA GLY A 84 29.88 -11.51 5.76
C GLY A 84 29.53 -10.49 4.68
N TRP A 85 29.21 -10.97 3.49
CA TRP A 85 28.91 -10.17 2.31
C TRP A 85 27.46 -10.35 1.86
N VAL A 86 26.84 -9.25 1.45
CA VAL A 86 25.47 -9.19 0.91
C VAL A 86 25.50 -8.34 -0.35
N ASN A 87 24.66 -8.67 -1.34
CA ASN A 87 24.48 -7.82 -2.51
C ASN A 87 23.78 -6.52 -2.12
N GLU A 88 24.27 -5.39 -2.63
CA GLU A 88 23.73 -4.06 -2.35
C GLU A 88 22.23 -3.95 -2.67
N ASP A 89 21.79 -4.53 -3.79
CA ASP A 89 20.40 -4.53 -4.24
C ASP A 89 19.42 -5.23 -3.27
N ARG A 90 19.92 -5.89 -2.24
CA ARG A 90 19.16 -6.58 -1.17
C ARG A 90 19.03 -5.74 0.09
N LEU A 91 19.67 -4.60 0.13
CA LEU A 91 19.73 -3.73 1.29
C LEU A 91 18.92 -2.45 1.05
N MET A 92 18.50 -1.84 2.13
CA MET A 92 17.87 -0.53 2.19
C MET A 92 18.74 0.41 3.02
N ASP A 93 18.86 1.65 2.56
CA ASP A 93 19.49 2.72 3.33
C ASP A 93 18.63 3.12 4.53
N PRO A 94 19.22 3.74 5.57
CA PRO A 94 18.48 4.17 6.76
C PRO A 94 17.31 5.13 6.48
N ASP A 95 17.44 6.02 5.51
CA ASP A 95 16.37 6.93 5.09
C ASP A 95 15.21 6.18 4.42
N VAL A 96 15.50 5.19 3.58
CA VAL A 96 14.48 4.30 2.97
C VAL A 96 13.74 3.53 4.06
N TRP A 97 14.45 3.02 5.06
CA TRP A 97 13.85 2.32 6.20
C TRP A 97 12.93 3.24 7.03
N GLN A 98 13.37 4.47 7.31
CA GLN A 98 12.55 5.45 8.03
C GLN A 98 11.28 5.83 7.25
N ARG A 99 11.41 6.08 5.94
CA ARG A 99 10.26 6.38 5.07
C ARG A 99 9.30 5.19 4.96
N LEU A 100 9.82 3.96 4.94
CA LEU A 100 9.00 2.75 4.98
C LEU A 100 8.20 2.66 6.29
N GLY A 101 8.79 3.02 7.43
CA GLY A 101 8.07 3.13 8.71
C GLY A 101 6.92 4.14 8.66
N THR A 102 7.14 5.29 8.02
CA THR A 102 6.08 6.30 7.79
C THR A 102 4.97 5.77 6.88
N LEU A 103 5.33 5.07 5.80
CA LEU A 103 4.36 4.43 4.91
C LEU A 103 3.56 3.36 5.67
N ALA A 104 4.22 2.52 6.47
CA ALA A 104 3.57 1.49 7.28
C ALA A 104 2.54 2.09 8.26
N ALA A 105 2.89 3.18 8.94
CA ALA A 105 1.96 3.89 9.82
C ALA A 105 0.75 4.48 9.06
N ARG A 106 0.98 5.05 7.87
CA ARG A 106 -0.09 5.58 7.00
C ARG A 106 -1.07 4.48 6.59
N VAL A 107 -0.57 3.36 6.10
CA VAL A 107 -1.42 2.29 5.56
C VAL A 107 -2.25 1.57 6.63
N GLN A 108 -1.85 1.61 7.90
CA GLN A 108 -2.65 1.06 9.00
C GLN A 108 -3.98 1.78 9.18
N GLN A 109 -4.05 3.06 8.82
CA GLN A 109 -5.25 3.89 8.94
C GLN A 109 -6.10 3.89 7.66
N MET A 110 -5.59 3.28 6.56
CA MET A 110 -6.29 3.25 5.28
C MET A 110 -7.29 2.10 5.22
N SER A 111 -8.47 2.38 4.69
CA SER A 111 -9.50 1.37 4.42
C SER A 111 -9.13 0.54 3.19
N THR A 112 -9.36 -0.76 3.27
CA THR A 112 -9.20 -1.69 2.13
C THR A 112 -10.22 -1.37 1.05
N GLN A 113 -9.74 -1.23 -0.19
CA GLN A 113 -10.56 -0.92 -1.36
C GLN A 113 -10.97 -2.18 -2.12
N ALA A 114 -10.13 -3.20 -2.09
CA ALA A 114 -10.38 -4.53 -2.63
C ALA A 114 -9.45 -5.55 -1.98
N GLN A 115 -9.84 -6.82 -2.03
CA GLN A 115 -8.98 -7.96 -1.76
C GLN A 115 -8.42 -8.50 -3.09
N GLY A 116 -7.22 -9.05 -3.05
CA GLY A 116 -6.59 -9.67 -4.20
C GLY A 116 -5.41 -10.54 -3.79
N HIS A 117 -4.74 -11.08 -4.79
CA HIS A 117 -3.49 -11.83 -4.59
C HIS A 117 -2.48 -11.49 -5.69
N THR A 118 -1.22 -11.74 -5.40
CA THR A 118 -0.15 -11.59 -6.38
C THR A 118 -0.23 -12.70 -7.44
N ALA A 119 -0.32 -12.33 -8.72
CA ALA A 119 -0.29 -13.29 -9.83
C ALA A 119 1.12 -13.82 -10.10
N VAL A 120 2.15 -13.01 -9.81
CA VAL A 120 3.56 -13.30 -10.05
C VAL A 120 4.41 -12.85 -8.87
N LEU A 121 5.71 -13.21 -8.89
CA LEU A 121 6.69 -12.67 -7.94
C LEU A 121 6.72 -11.14 -8.05
N SER A 122 6.31 -10.45 -7.01
CA SER A 122 6.03 -9.01 -7.03
C SER A 122 6.96 -8.24 -6.12
N ASN A 123 7.74 -7.31 -6.69
CA ASN A 123 8.53 -6.38 -5.88
C ASN A 123 7.61 -5.29 -5.29
N LEU A 124 7.80 -5.03 -4.01
CA LEU A 124 7.23 -3.87 -3.34
C LEU A 124 8.24 -2.73 -3.35
N ARG A 125 7.76 -1.54 -3.68
CA ARG A 125 8.56 -0.31 -3.75
C ARG A 125 8.01 0.75 -2.79
N LEU A 126 8.89 1.65 -2.38
CA LEU A 126 8.54 2.71 -1.44
C LEU A 126 7.55 3.71 -2.04
N ASP A 127 7.74 4.07 -3.31
CA ASP A 127 6.89 4.97 -4.08
C ASP A 127 6.48 4.30 -5.40
N PRO A 128 5.41 4.76 -6.07
CA PRO A 128 5.05 4.24 -7.39
C PRO A 128 6.11 4.62 -8.42
N GLY A 129 6.60 3.63 -9.17
CA GLY A 129 7.62 3.81 -10.21
C GLY A 129 8.73 2.78 -10.16
N ARG A 130 9.29 2.46 -11.33
CA ARG A 130 10.28 1.38 -11.49
C ARG A 130 11.64 1.70 -10.86
N THR A 131 11.97 2.98 -10.69
CA THR A 131 13.23 3.45 -10.10
C THR A 131 13.17 3.66 -8.58
N SER A 132 11.97 3.63 -7.99
CA SER A 132 11.80 3.75 -6.53
C SER A 132 12.50 2.61 -5.80
N PRO A 133 13.05 2.83 -4.60
CA PRO A 133 13.69 1.81 -3.78
C PRO A 133 12.79 0.60 -3.55
N ARG A 134 13.36 -0.59 -3.67
CA ARG A 134 12.67 -1.84 -3.35
C ARG A 134 12.70 -2.05 -1.83
N VAL A 135 11.52 -2.24 -1.25
CA VAL A 135 11.34 -2.40 0.20
C VAL A 135 10.91 -3.81 0.60
N GLY A 136 10.54 -4.64 -0.38
CA GLY A 136 10.12 -6.01 -0.13
C GLY A 136 9.83 -6.78 -1.40
N GLN A 137 9.45 -8.03 -1.23
CA GLN A 137 9.03 -8.92 -2.32
C GLN A 137 7.97 -9.89 -1.82
N LEU A 138 6.91 -10.06 -2.60
CA LEU A 138 5.83 -11.02 -2.35
C LEU A 138 5.92 -12.18 -3.33
N LYS A 139 5.72 -13.39 -2.82
CA LYS A 139 5.64 -14.59 -3.64
C LYS A 139 4.32 -14.61 -4.43
N PRO A 140 4.22 -15.38 -5.53
CA PRO A 140 2.94 -15.63 -6.20
C PRO A 140 1.90 -16.16 -5.21
N ASN A 141 0.63 -15.86 -5.45
CA ASN A 141 -0.53 -16.25 -4.62
C ASN A 141 -0.48 -15.70 -3.17
N THR A 142 0.30 -14.63 -2.90
CA THR A 142 0.24 -13.95 -1.61
C THR A 142 -1.01 -13.08 -1.55
N PRO A 143 -1.90 -13.26 -0.56
CA PRO A 143 -3.06 -12.38 -0.36
C PRO A 143 -2.64 -10.95 -0.07
N VAL A 144 -3.30 -9.98 -0.68
CA VAL A 144 -3.04 -8.55 -0.51
C VAL A 144 -4.35 -7.76 -0.35
N GLU A 145 -4.27 -6.70 0.41
CA GLU A 145 -5.30 -5.67 0.47
C GLU A 145 -4.87 -4.48 -0.38
N ILE A 146 -5.72 -4.07 -1.30
CA ILE A 146 -5.49 -2.91 -2.17
C ILE A 146 -6.01 -1.67 -1.44
N LEU A 147 -5.18 -0.64 -1.32
CA LEU A 147 -5.45 0.55 -0.53
C LEU A 147 -5.59 1.82 -1.39
N GLU A 148 -4.75 1.94 -2.42
CA GLU A 148 -4.64 3.14 -3.25
C GLU A 148 -4.13 2.76 -4.64
N ARG A 149 -4.41 3.60 -5.64
CA ARG A 149 -3.85 3.48 -6.98
C ARG A 149 -3.14 4.78 -7.36
N SER A 150 -2.06 4.64 -8.11
CA SER A 150 -1.37 5.75 -8.76
C SER A 150 -1.00 5.36 -10.18
N ALA A 151 -0.95 6.32 -11.08
CA ALA A 151 -0.48 6.12 -12.44
C ALA A 151 0.72 7.05 -12.69
N VAL A 152 1.86 6.48 -13.03
CA VAL A 152 3.09 7.23 -13.29
C VAL A 152 3.52 7.09 -14.75
N GLU A 153 4.18 8.10 -15.27
CA GLU A 153 4.70 8.03 -16.63
C GLU A 153 5.79 6.95 -16.73
N ARG A 154 5.69 6.15 -17.79
CA ARG A 154 6.74 5.19 -18.12
C ARG A 154 7.93 5.93 -18.69
N SER A 155 9.15 5.66 -18.21
CA SER A 155 10.37 6.22 -18.78
C SER A 155 10.51 5.88 -20.27
N VAL A 156 11.00 6.84 -21.06
CA VAL A 156 11.02 6.83 -22.53
C VAL A 156 11.83 5.68 -23.15
N GLU A 157 12.72 5.04 -22.40
CA GLU A 157 13.50 3.87 -22.89
C GLU A 157 12.64 2.67 -23.28
N SER A 158 11.41 2.59 -22.76
CA SER A 158 10.44 1.54 -23.11
C SER A 158 9.51 1.92 -24.28
N ALA A 159 9.62 3.10 -24.86
CA ALA A 159 8.68 3.69 -25.84
C ALA A 159 8.79 3.12 -27.25
N ARG A 160 9.49 1.99 -27.49
CA ARG A 160 9.47 1.29 -28.80
C ARG A 160 8.18 0.50 -29.04
N ALA A 161 7.31 0.36 -28.05
CA ALA A 161 5.99 -0.25 -28.24
C ALA A 161 4.98 0.82 -28.69
N ARG A 162 4.79 0.95 -29.98
CA ARG A 162 3.67 1.66 -30.60
C ARG A 162 2.36 1.12 -30.00
N ASN A 163 1.55 1.95 -29.40
CA ASN A 163 0.21 1.66 -28.82
C ASN A 163 0.10 1.30 -27.34
N THR A 164 1.06 1.55 -26.49
CA THR A 164 0.85 1.40 -25.04
C THR A 164 0.67 2.77 -24.37
N SER A 165 -0.27 2.87 -23.43
CA SER A 165 -0.43 4.04 -22.57
C SER A 165 0.93 4.46 -21.99
N ARG A 166 1.23 5.76 -21.99
CA ARG A 166 2.41 6.30 -21.31
C ARG A 166 2.35 6.13 -19.80
N LEU A 167 1.14 5.99 -19.26
CA LEU A 167 0.89 5.82 -17.84
C LEU A 167 0.95 4.35 -17.46
N GLU A 168 1.70 4.05 -16.42
CA GLU A 168 1.83 2.72 -15.83
C GLU A 168 1.13 2.72 -14.46
N PRO A 169 0.08 1.90 -14.28
CA PRO A 169 -0.68 1.87 -13.03
C PRO A 169 0.06 1.06 -11.96
N TRP A 170 0.10 1.61 -10.75
CA TRP A 170 0.65 1.04 -9.54
C TRP A 170 -0.42 0.96 -8.47
N LEU A 171 -0.38 -0.08 -7.66
CA LEU A 171 -1.24 -0.26 -6.51
C LEU A 171 -0.41 -0.21 -5.23
N LEU A 172 -0.86 0.57 -4.26
CA LEU A 172 -0.39 0.46 -2.89
C LEU A 172 -1.12 -0.72 -2.25
N VAL A 173 -0.33 -1.70 -1.84
CA VAL A 173 -0.86 -2.91 -1.23
C VAL A 173 -0.30 -3.11 0.18
N ARG A 174 -1.11 -3.75 1.01
CA ARG A 174 -0.73 -4.27 2.32
C ARG A 174 -0.84 -5.78 2.29
N ALA A 175 0.20 -6.49 2.74
CA ALA A 175 0.25 -7.93 2.78
C ALA A 175 0.74 -8.42 4.14
N ARG A 176 0.30 -9.61 4.55
CA ARG A 176 0.83 -10.30 5.71
C ARG A 176 1.92 -11.25 5.24
N ILE A 177 3.14 -11.12 5.80
CA ILE A 177 4.28 -11.99 5.46
C ILE A 177 4.52 -13.08 6.52
N SER A 178 4.01 -12.86 7.75
CA SER A 178 3.93 -13.85 8.83
C SER A 178 2.73 -13.52 9.73
N ASP A 179 2.45 -14.33 10.75
CA ASP A 179 1.34 -14.11 11.68
C ASP A 179 1.43 -12.77 12.43
N SER A 180 2.64 -12.27 12.65
CA SER A 180 2.90 -11.03 13.39
C SER A 180 3.43 -9.88 12.52
N GLU A 181 3.69 -10.10 11.23
CA GLU A 181 4.41 -9.13 10.40
C GLU A 181 3.63 -8.78 9.14
N GLN A 182 3.39 -7.49 8.98
CA GLN A 182 2.77 -6.90 7.78
C GLN A 182 3.78 -6.05 7.04
N ILE A 183 3.70 -6.07 5.72
CA ILE A 183 4.47 -5.21 4.83
C ILE A 183 3.52 -4.44 3.93
N ALA A 184 3.91 -3.21 3.59
CA ALA A 184 3.20 -2.41 2.61
C ALA A 184 4.18 -1.83 1.58
N GLY A 185 3.67 -1.57 0.40
CA GLY A 185 4.46 -0.95 -0.67
C GLY A 185 3.70 -0.90 -1.99
N TRP A 186 4.28 -0.21 -2.94
CA TRP A 186 3.75 -0.07 -4.28
C TRP A 186 4.21 -1.21 -5.19
N THR A 187 3.27 -1.77 -5.95
CA THR A 187 3.55 -2.78 -6.97
C THR A 187 2.77 -2.48 -8.25
N LEU A 188 3.21 -3.08 -9.37
CA LEU A 188 2.50 -2.92 -10.63
C LEU A 188 1.08 -3.50 -10.54
N ALA A 189 0.08 -2.76 -11.02
CA ALA A 189 -1.30 -3.22 -11.02
C ALA A 189 -1.48 -4.53 -11.79
N SER A 190 -0.71 -4.75 -12.85
CA SER A 190 -0.73 -5.99 -13.65
C SER A 190 -0.21 -7.23 -12.91
N PHE A 191 0.40 -7.05 -11.73
CA PHE A 191 0.91 -8.17 -10.92
C PHE A 191 -0.09 -8.63 -9.87
N ILE A 192 -1.23 -7.94 -9.75
CA ILE A 192 -2.29 -8.24 -8.78
C ILE A 192 -3.54 -8.70 -9.51
N SER A 193 -4.09 -9.82 -9.06
CA SER A 193 -5.43 -10.30 -9.44
C SER A 193 -6.40 -9.98 -8.32
N LEU A 194 -7.56 -9.41 -8.65
CA LEU A 194 -8.61 -9.13 -7.67
C LEU A 194 -9.38 -10.40 -7.32
N ASP A 195 -9.71 -10.56 -6.04
CA ASP A 195 -10.54 -11.64 -5.50
C ASP A 195 -11.99 -11.17 -5.41
N LEU A 196 -12.61 -11.02 -6.58
CA LEU A 196 -14.02 -10.62 -6.65
C LEU A 196 -14.92 -11.74 -6.15
N PRO A 197 -15.88 -11.47 -5.25
CA PRO A 197 -16.90 -12.44 -4.86
C PRO A 197 -17.75 -12.90 -6.04
N ASP A 198 -18.07 -14.18 -6.10
CA ASP A 198 -19.06 -14.69 -7.06
C ASP A 198 -20.46 -14.10 -6.79
N PRO A 199 -21.21 -13.73 -7.83
CA PRO A 199 -20.92 -13.83 -9.27
C PRO A 199 -20.42 -12.52 -9.92
N LEU A 200 -19.83 -11.59 -9.16
CA LEU A 200 -19.41 -10.25 -9.65
C LEU A 200 -18.51 -10.28 -10.90
N PRO A 201 -17.58 -11.25 -11.08
CA PRO A 201 -16.75 -11.31 -12.29
C PRO A 201 -17.59 -11.36 -13.58
N ALA A 202 -18.66 -12.16 -13.61
CA ALA A 202 -19.54 -12.29 -14.77
C ALA A 202 -20.34 -10.99 -15.03
N TYR A 203 -20.79 -10.33 -13.96
CA TYR A 203 -21.51 -9.05 -14.06
C TYR A 203 -20.59 -7.91 -14.52
N ALA A 204 -19.36 -7.85 -14.04
CA ALA A 204 -18.37 -6.87 -14.48
C ALA A 204 -18.03 -7.07 -15.95
N THR A 205 -17.77 -8.31 -16.39
CA THR A 205 -17.47 -8.65 -17.79
C THR A 205 -18.62 -8.26 -18.71
N SER A 206 -19.87 -8.60 -18.36
CA SER A 206 -21.04 -8.25 -19.17
C SER A 206 -21.28 -6.75 -19.23
N ALA A 207 -20.78 -6.00 -18.24
CA ALA A 207 -20.83 -4.54 -18.21
C ALA A 207 -19.66 -3.87 -18.96
N GLY A 208 -18.71 -4.64 -19.50
CA GLY A 208 -17.48 -4.12 -20.10
C GLY A 208 -16.57 -3.41 -19.10
N MET A 209 -16.63 -3.79 -17.82
CA MET A 209 -15.92 -3.15 -16.72
C MET A 209 -14.75 -4.02 -16.25
N ASN A 210 -13.58 -3.40 -16.13
CA ASN A 210 -12.43 -3.94 -15.40
C ASN A 210 -12.49 -3.42 -13.95
N PRO A 211 -12.89 -4.25 -12.98
CA PRO A 211 -13.01 -3.80 -11.59
C PRO A 211 -11.67 -3.40 -10.98
N LEU A 212 -11.69 -2.42 -10.08
CA LEU A 212 -10.55 -1.96 -9.30
C LEU A 212 -10.84 -2.03 -7.80
N ALA A 213 -12.06 -1.69 -7.39
CA ALA A 213 -12.48 -1.70 -6.00
C ALA A 213 -13.89 -2.28 -5.87
N TYR A 214 -14.16 -2.93 -4.73
CA TYR A 214 -15.50 -3.44 -4.41
C TYR A 214 -15.75 -3.45 -2.91
N PHE A 215 -17.03 -3.26 -2.54
CA PHE A 215 -17.46 -3.17 -1.14
C PHE A 215 -18.81 -3.84 -0.97
N ALA A 216 -18.98 -4.58 0.13
CA ALA A 216 -20.30 -4.94 0.60
C ALA A 216 -20.92 -3.71 1.30
N LEU A 217 -22.11 -3.28 0.87
CA LEU A 217 -22.85 -2.15 1.46
C LEU A 217 -23.77 -2.60 2.58
N SER A 218 -24.65 -3.54 2.28
CA SER A 218 -25.61 -4.18 3.19
C SER A 218 -25.87 -5.60 2.73
N SER A 219 -26.79 -6.32 3.33
CA SER A 219 -27.15 -7.67 2.91
C SER A 219 -28.65 -7.91 3.03
N VAL A 220 -29.17 -8.91 2.31
CA VAL A 220 -30.53 -9.42 2.43
C VAL A 220 -30.49 -10.91 2.70
N LYS A 221 -31.40 -11.40 3.53
CA LYS A 221 -31.55 -12.83 3.77
C LYS A 221 -32.50 -13.44 2.74
N ASP A 222 -31.96 -14.33 1.90
CA ASP A 222 -32.72 -15.14 0.98
C ASP A 222 -33.06 -16.48 1.68
N PRO A 223 -34.34 -16.92 1.66
CA PRO A 223 -34.77 -18.18 2.32
C PRO A 223 -34.06 -19.42 1.81
N GLU A 224 -33.69 -19.44 0.53
CA GLU A 224 -33.08 -20.59 -0.15
C GLU A 224 -31.54 -20.46 -0.22
N TYR A 225 -31.03 -19.26 -0.50
CA TYR A 225 -29.62 -19.02 -0.79
C TYR A 225 -28.85 -18.35 0.37
N GLY A 226 -29.49 -18.13 1.52
CA GLY A 226 -28.87 -17.55 2.70
C GLY A 226 -28.62 -16.06 2.59
N GLU A 227 -27.64 -15.54 3.33
CA GLU A 227 -27.32 -14.12 3.33
C GLU A 227 -26.61 -13.71 2.04
N LYS A 228 -27.14 -12.68 1.37
CA LYS A 228 -26.64 -12.15 0.09
C LYS A 228 -26.26 -10.68 0.23
N PRO A 229 -24.96 -10.35 0.20
CA PRO A 229 -24.49 -8.97 0.27
C PRO A 229 -24.90 -8.16 -0.96
N TYR A 230 -25.12 -6.86 -0.77
CA TYR A 230 -25.23 -5.88 -1.85
C TYR A 230 -23.84 -5.29 -2.10
N TYR A 231 -23.45 -5.15 -3.37
CA TYR A 231 -22.10 -4.77 -3.73
C TYR A 231 -22.03 -3.44 -4.47
N LEU A 232 -21.13 -2.56 -4.01
CA LEU A 232 -20.61 -1.44 -4.78
C LEU A 232 -19.35 -1.92 -5.51
N VAL A 233 -19.29 -1.71 -6.82
CA VAL A 233 -18.10 -2.03 -7.64
C VAL A 233 -17.70 -0.81 -8.44
N ALA A 234 -16.45 -0.41 -8.33
CA ALA A 234 -15.83 0.64 -9.11
C ALA A 234 -14.80 0.05 -10.09
N GLY A 235 -14.76 0.55 -11.30
CA GLY A 235 -13.84 0.06 -12.32
C GLY A 235 -13.78 0.96 -13.55
N SER A 236 -13.09 0.52 -14.58
CA SER A 236 -12.90 1.28 -15.81
C SER A 236 -13.22 0.43 -17.04
N GLY A 237 -13.90 1.02 -18.03
CA GLY A 237 -14.19 0.37 -19.31
C GLY A 237 -13.00 0.31 -20.26
N SER A 238 -12.04 1.19 -20.12
CA SER A 238 -10.85 1.27 -20.95
C SER A 238 -9.61 0.94 -20.12
N GLY A 239 -9.10 -0.19 -20.25
CA GLY A 239 -7.85 -0.76 -19.76
C GLY A 239 -6.99 0.00 -18.73
N GLN A 240 -5.82 -0.52 -18.50
CA GLN A 240 -4.83 0.03 -17.58
C GLN A 240 -4.17 1.31 -18.12
N GLY A 241 -3.60 2.12 -17.23
CA GLY A 241 -2.78 3.27 -17.61
C GLY A 241 -3.52 4.60 -17.73
N GLN A 242 -4.75 4.70 -17.26
CA GLN A 242 -5.50 5.95 -17.24
C GLN A 242 -5.15 6.81 -16.01
N ALA A 243 -5.28 8.15 -16.18
CA ALA A 243 -5.09 9.10 -15.10
C ALA A 243 -6.14 8.93 -13.99
N CYS A 244 -7.39 8.60 -14.35
CA CYS A 244 -8.46 8.31 -13.40
C CYS A 244 -8.33 6.88 -12.88
N ASP A 245 -8.64 6.65 -11.61
CA ASP A 245 -8.60 5.31 -11.05
C ASP A 245 -9.76 4.47 -11.55
N PHE A 246 -10.96 5.06 -11.62
CA PHE A 246 -12.12 4.41 -12.20
C PHE A 246 -12.98 5.41 -12.98
N THR A 247 -13.69 4.91 -14.00
CA THR A 247 -14.55 5.72 -14.88
C THR A 247 -16.03 5.34 -14.77
N MET A 248 -16.33 4.27 -14.07
CA MET A 248 -17.68 3.82 -13.83
C MET A 248 -17.84 3.18 -12.46
N LEU A 249 -19.05 3.25 -11.94
CA LEU A 249 -19.45 2.70 -10.66
C LEU A 249 -20.80 2.00 -10.83
N ARG A 250 -20.95 0.82 -10.23
CA ARG A 250 -22.20 0.05 -10.23
C ARG A 250 -22.52 -0.45 -8.83
N VAL A 251 -23.83 -0.52 -8.55
CA VAL A 251 -24.34 -1.18 -7.35
C VAL A 251 -25.18 -2.37 -7.78
N TYR A 252 -24.86 -3.53 -7.23
CA TYR A 252 -25.57 -4.78 -7.44
C TYR A 252 -26.31 -5.17 -6.17
N THR A 253 -27.61 -5.50 -6.30
CA THR A 253 -28.48 -5.94 -5.21
C THR A 253 -29.05 -7.31 -5.51
N TRP A 254 -29.24 -8.12 -4.49
CA TRP A 254 -29.86 -9.43 -4.64
C TRP A 254 -31.38 -9.31 -4.70
N SER A 255 -32.00 -9.89 -5.72
CA SER A 255 -33.45 -10.05 -5.84
C SER A 255 -33.87 -11.39 -5.25
N VAL A 256 -34.52 -11.37 -4.09
CA VAL A 256 -35.04 -12.57 -3.44
C VAL A 256 -36.10 -13.27 -4.30
N LEU A 257 -36.88 -12.49 -5.09
CA LEU A 257 -37.90 -13.06 -5.97
C LEU A 257 -37.32 -13.82 -7.17
N LYS A 258 -36.17 -13.36 -7.68
CA LYS A 258 -35.54 -13.93 -8.89
C LYS A 258 -34.30 -14.76 -8.60
N HIS A 259 -33.90 -14.84 -7.34
CA HIS A 259 -32.68 -15.52 -6.85
C HIS A 259 -31.43 -15.19 -7.66
N ARG A 260 -31.22 -13.89 -7.94
CA ARG A 260 -30.07 -13.38 -8.69
C ARG A 260 -29.74 -11.94 -8.33
N TYR A 261 -28.51 -11.53 -8.64
CA TYR A 261 -28.16 -10.10 -8.58
C TYR A 261 -28.79 -9.32 -9.72
N GLU A 262 -29.19 -8.09 -9.41
CA GLU A 262 -29.68 -7.10 -10.36
C GLU A 262 -28.92 -5.79 -10.18
N THR A 263 -28.73 -5.05 -11.28
CA THR A 263 -28.08 -3.74 -11.22
C THR A 263 -29.09 -2.72 -10.68
N ALA A 264 -28.82 -2.20 -9.48
CA ALA A 264 -29.65 -1.18 -8.83
C ALA A 264 -29.21 0.25 -9.20
N PHE A 265 -27.92 0.44 -9.52
CA PHE A 265 -27.40 1.77 -9.84
C PHE A 265 -26.24 1.68 -10.82
N VAL A 266 -26.13 2.67 -11.71
CA VAL A 266 -25.03 2.84 -12.65
C VAL A 266 -24.65 4.31 -12.72
N GLN A 267 -23.36 4.59 -12.59
CA GLN A 267 -22.78 5.91 -12.88
C GLN A 267 -21.59 5.70 -13.82
N ASN A 268 -21.63 6.38 -14.97
CA ASN A 268 -20.57 6.38 -15.97
C ASN A 268 -19.95 7.77 -16.10
N ASN A 269 -18.92 7.89 -16.94
CA ASN A 269 -18.23 9.15 -17.25
C ASN A 269 -17.63 9.84 -16.01
N LEU A 270 -17.12 9.03 -15.09
CA LEU A 270 -16.40 9.49 -13.91
C LEU A 270 -14.90 9.64 -14.22
N CYS A 271 -14.25 10.49 -13.46
CA CYS A 271 -12.82 10.47 -13.23
C CYS A 271 -12.58 10.30 -11.72
N GLY A 272 -13.01 9.15 -11.21
CA GLY A 272 -13.00 8.86 -9.80
C GLY A 272 -11.62 8.44 -9.31
N HIS A 273 -11.33 8.78 -8.04
CA HIS A 273 -10.08 8.45 -7.36
C HIS A 273 -10.32 7.66 -6.08
N LEU A 274 -9.41 6.73 -5.79
CA LEU A 274 -9.36 6.04 -4.50
C LEU A 274 -8.75 6.97 -3.42
N PRO A 275 -9.16 6.83 -2.15
CA PRO A 275 -10.07 5.80 -1.65
C PRO A 275 -11.55 6.15 -1.82
N ILE A 276 -12.37 5.13 -2.06
CA ILE A 276 -13.80 5.23 -1.84
C ILE A 276 -14.05 5.04 -0.35
N GLN A 277 -14.69 6.01 0.27
CA GLN A 277 -15.10 5.93 1.67
C GLN A 277 -16.47 5.26 1.74
N VAL A 278 -16.59 4.20 2.54
CA VAL A 278 -17.84 3.47 2.71
C VAL A 278 -18.17 3.40 4.19
N GLN A 279 -19.34 3.92 4.54
CA GLN A 279 -19.98 3.71 5.83
C GLN A 279 -21.11 2.70 5.62
N ARG A 280 -20.84 1.47 6.00
CA ARG A 280 -21.71 0.34 5.79
C ARG A 280 -22.70 0.20 6.94
N ASP A 281 -23.99 -0.09 6.63
CA ASP A 281 -24.93 -0.68 7.56
C ASP A 281 -25.33 -2.08 7.07
N VAL A 282 -25.37 -3.05 7.99
CA VAL A 282 -25.71 -4.44 7.65
C VAL A 282 -27.19 -4.56 7.33
N ASP A 283 -28.06 -3.80 8.02
CA ASP A 283 -29.49 -3.77 7.77
C ASP A 283 -29.82 -2.94 6.52
N PRO A 284 -30.43 -3.53 5.48
CA PRO A 284 -30.77 -2.83 4.25
C PRO A 284 -31.86 -1.73 4.45
N GLN A 285 -32.54 -1.72 5.59
CA GLN A 285 -33.50 -0.65 5.93
C GLN A 285 -32.82 0.62 6.43
N HIS A 286 -31.58 0.52 6.88
CA HIS A 286 -30.74 1.65 7.24
C HIS A 286 -29.94 2.18 6.05
N ASP A 287 -29.34 3.35 6.23
CA ASP A 287 -28.58 4.01 5.18
C ASP A 287 -27.13 3.53 5.15
N SER A 288 -26.70 2.91 4.05
CA SER A 288 -25.27 2.80 3.74
C SER A 288 -24.84 4.02 2.92
N LEU A 289 -23.72 4.62 3.29
CA LEU A 289 -23.18 5.81 2.64
C LEU A 289 -21.87 5.46 1.92
N PHE A 290 -21.63 6.08 0.78
CA PHE A 290 -20.32 6.02 0.13
C PHE A 290 -19.99 7.34 -0.56
N SER A 291 -18.71 7.67 -0.60
CA SER A 291 -18.21 8.89 -1.24
C SER A 291 -16.82 8.71 -1.81
N PHE A 292 -16.49 9.50 -2.80
CA PHE A 292 -15.17 9.50 -3.46
C PHE A 292 -14.93 10.86 -4.13
N ASP A 293 -13.68 11.14 -4.46
CA ASP A 293 -13.31 12.31 -5.23
C ASP A 293 -13.40 12.04 -6.73
N ASP A 294 -14.00 12.97 -7.47
CA ASP A 294 -14.22 12.93 -8.90
C ASP A 294 -13.64 14.17 -9.59
N ASN A 295 -12.85 13.97 -10.63
CA ASN A 295 -12.19 15.02 -11.43
C ASN A 295 -12.76 15.12 -12.85
N SER A 296 -13.98 14.63 -13.10
CA SER A 296 -14.60 14.70 -14.43
C SER A 296 -15.05 16.12 -14.83
N GLY A 297 -15.16 17.03 -13.86
CA GLY A 297 -15.50 18.44 -14.06
C GLY A 297 -14.30 19.38 -14.12
N SER A 298 -14.54 20.67 -13.90
CA SER A 298 -13.50 21.73 -13.89
C SER A 298 -12.58 21.73 -12.67
N GLY A 299 -12.75 20.76 -11.76
CA GLY A 299 -11.96 20.62 -10.53
C GLY A 299 -12.39 19.38 -9.76
N THR A 300 -11.64 19.06 -8.72
CA THR A 300 -11.98 17.95 -7.83
C THR A 300 -13.24 18.25 -7.04
N GLN A 301 -14.21 17.37 -7.14
CA GLN A 301 -15.43 17.42 -6.33
C GLN A 301 -15.66 16.08 -5.63
N GLN A 302 -16.07 16.12 -4.38
CA GLN A 302 -16.47 14.91 -3.66
C GLN A 302 -17.92 14.57 -4.01
N LEU A 303 -18.14 13.42 -4.61
CA LEU A 303 -19.46 12.84 -4.83
C LEU A 303 -19.82 11.94 -3.65
N SER A 304 -21.06 12.07 -3.17
CA SER A 304 -21.55 11.31 -2.03
C SER A 304 -22.93 10.72 -2.34
N TYR A 305 -23.14 9.50 -1.92
CA TYR A 305 -24.35 8.73 -2.19
C TYR A 305 -24.88 8.06 -0.94
N ARG A 306 -26.17 7.89 -0.89
CA ARG A 306 -26.88 7.12 0.11
C ARG A 306 -27.61 5.97 -0.56
N MET A 307 -27.45 4.79 -0.02
CA MET A 307 -28.22 3.61 -0.39
C MET A 307 -29.13 3.22 0.77
N ARG A 308 -30.42 3.06 0.47
CA ARG A 308 -31.42 2.49 1.38
C ARG A 308 -32.19 1.42 0.63
N SER A 309 -32.29 0.21 1.19
CA SER A 309 -32.85 -0.95 0.49
C SER A 309 -32.11 -1.15 -0.86
N THR A 310 -32.80 -1.09 -1.99
CA THR A 310 -32.20 -1.22 -3.33
C THR A 310 -32.02 0.11 -4.06
N GLN A 311 -32.29 1.24 -3.39
CA GLN A 311 -32.25 2.56 -4.02
C GLN A 311 -30.98 3.32 -3.64
N VAL A 312 -30.24 3.76 -4.65
CA VAL A 312 -29.09 4.65 -4.50
C VAL A 312 -29.48 6.06 -4.94
N ARG A 313 -29.19 7.06 -4.11
CA ARG A 313 -29.46 8.48 -4.39
C ARG A 313 -28.24 9.34 -4.08
N PRO A 314 -27.92 10.32 -4.94
CA PRO A 314 -26.86 11.28 -4.62
C PRO A 314 -27.27 12.14 -3.43
N LEU A 315 -26.32 12.39 -2.54
CA LEU A 315 -26.45 13.37 -1.47
C LEU A 315 -26.06 14.74 -2.03
N ARG A 316 -27.00 15.64 -2.15
CA ARG A 316 -26.69 17.03 -2.54
C ARG A 316 -25.92 17.68 -1.39
N ARG A 317 -24.77 18.27 -1.68
CA ARG A 317 -24.17 19.23 -0.75
C ARG A 317 -25.19 20.35 -0.52
N PRO A 318 -25.42 20.81 0.74
CA PRO A 318 -26.10 22.06 0.93
C PRO A 318 -25.31 23.12 0.18
N SER A 319 -25.94 23.78 -0.80
CA SER A 319 -25.36 24.93 -1.49
C SER A 319 -24.94 25.93 -0.40
N ALA A 320 -23.64 26.31 -0.38
CA ALA A 320 -23.19 27.37 0.48
C ALA A 320 -24.09 28.57 0.21
N THR A 321 -24.88 28.96 1.19
CA THR A 321 -25.75 30.12 1.15
C THR A 321 -24.84 31.31 0.83
N LYS A 322 -25.00 31.90 -0.36
CA LYS A 322 -24.40 33.21 -0.68
C LYS A 322 -24.88 34.14 0.42
N SER A 323 -23.99 34.48 1.34
CA SER A 323 -24.22 35.60 2.26
C SER A 323 -24.47 36.82 1.39
N ALA A 324 -25.75 37.25 1.40
CA ALA A 324 -26.15 38.48 0.76
C ALA A 324 -25.37 39.61 1.45
N GLN A 325 -24.34 40.12 0.77
CA GLN A 325 -23.79 41.42 1.10
C GLN A 325 -24.85 42.48 0.84
N ASN A 326 -25.62 42.80 1.87
CA ASN A 326 -26.42 44.03 1.91
C ASN A 326 -25.46 45.23 1.95
N GLY A 327 -25.07 45.70 0.77
CA GLY A 327 -24.42 46.98 0.60
C GLY A 327 -25.43 48.09 0.91
N GLY A 328 -25.42 48.58 2.13
CA GLY A 328 -26.15 49.79 2.51
C GLY A 328 -25.62 50.98 1.72
N SER A 329 -26.41 51.43 0.74
CA SER A 329 -26.25 52.72 0.05
C SER A 329 -26.60 53.84 0.98
N SER A 330 -25.63 54.48 1.63
CA SER A 330 -25.84 55.80 2.28
C SER A 330 -25.87 56.89 1.23
N ARG A 331 -27.07 57.37 0.87
CA ARG A 331 -27.27 58.62 0.16
C ARG A 331 -26.80 59.78 1.05
N GLY A 332 -25.66 60.39 0.72
CA GLY A 332 -25.28 61.72 1.23
C GLY A 332 -26.14 62.80 0.57
N GLN A 333 -26.95 63.51 1.37
CA GLN A 333 -27.61 64.75 0.98
C GLN A 333 -26.57 65.86 0.89
N ALA A 334 -26.45 66.44 -0.28
CA ALA A 334 -25.79 67.75 -0.45
C ALA A 334 -26.74 68.87 -0.01
N SER A 335 -26.35 69.62 1.01
CA SER A 335 -26.99 70.91 1.36
C SER A 335 -26.21 72.05 0.75
N ARG A 336 -26.95 72.93 0.07
CA ARG A 336 -26.49 74.24 -0.47
C ARG A 336 -26.15 75.19 0.65
N ARG A 337 -25.00 75.80 0.57
CA ARG A 337 -24.89 77.33 0.54
C ARG A 337 -23.49 77.68 0.03
#